data_5f1480679b2399ba89f4eb01c3eddf41
#
_entry.id   5f1480679b2399ba89f4eb01c3eddf41
#
_cell.length_a   1.000
_cell.length_b   1.000
_cell.length_c   1.000
_cell.angle_alpha   90.00
_cell.angle_beta   90.00
_cell.angle_gamma   90.00
#
_symmetry.space_group_name_H-M   'P 1'
#
loop_
_entity.id
_entity.type
_entity.pdbx_description
1 polymer ?
#
loop_
_entity_poly.entity_id
_entity_poly.type
_entity_poly.pdbx_seq_one_letter_code
_entity_poly.pdbx_strand_id
1 'polypeptide(L)'
;MAKSKLFYSEAYKEIERKITEFINTQKDFMSEATASSPRAAGDAIQSVLAENFQKILGEYCGEYSASFARRAMADMAFNDKDGNYNVVDVKTHRIDTKFNMPNLTSVERLARFYEDDANYFSILNVAYNIVGTNIKVEVVNFVPIEFLSWDCLTIGALGWGQIQIANANKIVIMQNNSRKKWMLEFCEVMLDFYPKEVIKITERI
;
A
#
# COMPACT_ATOMS: atom_id res chain seq x y z
N MET A 1 -13.16 -14.45 -13.39
CA MET A 1 -13.01 -13.21 -12.58
C MET A 1 -13.10 -11.99 -13.45
N ALA A 2 -14.02 -11.08 -13.17
CA ALA A 2 -13.98 -9.75 -13.78
C ALA A 2 -12.80 -8.99 -13.16
N LYS A 3 -11.89 -8.48 -13.98
CA LYS A 3 -10.79 -7.64 -13.52
C LYS A 3 -11.35 -6.26 -13.12
N SER A 4 -10.88 -5.70 -12.00
CA SER A 4 -11.22 -4.33 -11.61
C SER A 4 -10.90 -3.35 -12.74
N LYS A 5 -11.90 -2.59 -13.21
CA LYS A 5 -11.65 -1.55 -14.21
C LYS A 5 -10.78 -0.43 -13.67
N LEU A 6 -10.76 -0.23 -12.35
CA LEU A 6 -9.89 0.74 -11.73
C LEU A 6 -8.40 0.40 -11.97
N PHE A 7 -7.98 -0.83 -11.71
CA PHE A 7 -6.57 -1.21 -11.73
C PHE A 7 -6.09 -1.81 -13.05
N TYR A 8 -6.98 -2.48 -13.79
CA TYR A 8 -6.61 -3.07 -15.08
C TYR A 8 -6.96 -2.18 -16.28
N SER A 9 -6.99 -0.86 -16.04
CA SER A 9 -7.03 0.20 -17.04
C SER A 9 -6.02 1.30 -16.67
N GLU A 10 -6.08 2.46 -17.31
CA GLU A 10 -5.24 3.61 -16.94
C GLU A 10 -5.85 4.47 -15.80
N ALA A 11 -7.01 4.08 -15.25
CA ALA A 11 -7.74 4.88 -14.26
C ALA A 11 -6.94 5.10 -12.97
N TYR A 12 -6.22 4.11 -12.47
CA TYR A 12 -5.40 4.24 -11.28
C TYR A 12 -4.28 5.28 -11.46
N LYS A 13 -3.72 5.43 -12.66
CA LYS A 13 -2.70 6.45 -12.96
C LYS A 13 -3.27 7.87 -12.89
N GLU A 14 -4.52 8.05 -13.31
CA GLU A 14 -5.21 9.33 -13.14
C GLU A 14 -5.38 9.66 -11.65
N ILE A 15 -5.70 8.66 -10.84
CA ILE A 15 -5.82 8.83 -9.37
C ILE A 15 -4.45 9.17 -8.76
N GLU A 16 -3.38 8.49 -9.15
CA GLU A 16 -2.01 8.81 -8.73
C GLU A 16 -1.65 10.27 -9.02
N ARG A 17 -1.98 10.75 -10.22
CA ARG A 17 -1.78 12.16 -10.60
C ARG A 17 -2.62 13.10 -9.72
N LYS A 18 -3.91 12.82 -9.52
CA LYS A 18 -4.79 13.61 -8.66
C LYS A 18 -4.30 13.68 -7.22
N ILE A 19 -3.79 12.56 -6.67
CA ILE A 19 -3.20 12.52 -5.32
C ILE A 19 -1.96 13.41 -5.27
N THR A 20 -1.07 13.30 -6.25
CA THR A 20 0.14 14.13 -6.34
C THR A 20 -0.20 15.62 -6.37
N GLU A 21 -1.10 16.01 -7.25
CA GLU A 21 -1.56 17.41 -7.37
C GLU A 21 -2.22 17.88 -6.07
N PHE A 22 -3.12 17.07 -5.51
CA PHE A 22 -3.83 17.40 -4.29
C PHE A 22 -2.87 17.66 -3.12
N ILE A 23 -1.94 16.76 -2.83
CA ILE A 23 -1.00 16.94 -1.71
C ILE A 23 -0.08 18.13 -1.97
N ASN A 24 0.44 18.31 -3.18
CA ASN A 24 1.34 19.41 -3.54
C ASN A 24 0.66 20.79 -3.50
N THR A 25 -0.67 20.85 -3.54
CA THR A 25 -1.42 22.11 -3.39
C THR A 25 -1.74 22.45 -1.93
N GLN A 26 -1.57 21.51 -1.00
CA GLN A 26 -1.78 21.75 0.42
C GLN A 26 -0.64 22.62 0.98
N LYS A 27 -0.98 23.81 1.43
CA LYS A 27 -0.04 24.74 2.05
C LYS A 27 -0.21 24.70 3.57
N ASP A 28 0.89 24.81 4.27
CA ASP A 28 0.94 25.05 5.72
C ASP A 28 0.19 24.00 6.59
N PHE A 29 0.00 22.78 6.08
CA PHE A 29 -0.65 21.74 6.88
C PHE A 29 0.33 21.02 7.84
N MET A 30 1.62 21.32 7.76
CA MET A 30 2.65 20.84 8.67
C MET A 30 3.21 21.96 9.54
N SER A 31 3.34 21.68 10.85
CA SER A 31 4.20 22.47 11.73
C SER A 31 5.68 22.11 11.49
N GLU A 32 6.61 22.96 11.93
CA GLU A 32 8.06 22.64 11.91
C GLU A 32 8.37 21.33 12.64
N ALA A 33 7.70 21.08 13.77
CA ALA A 33 7.84 19.85 14.53
C ALA A 33 7.37 18.61 13.74
N THR A 34 6.26 18.72 13.01
CA THR A 34 5.75 17.66 12.13
C THR A 34 6.71 17.42 10.97
N ALA A 35 7.18 18.47 10.31
CA ALA A 35 8.11 18.39 9.18
C ALA A 35 9.46 17.74 9.56
N SER A 36 9.92 17.93 10.80
CA SER A 36 11.18 17.35 11.31
C SER A 36 11.08 15.84 11.59
N SER A 37 9.87 15.30 11.76
CA SER A 37 9.62 13.88 12.07
C SER A 37 9.02 13.13 10.88
N PRO A 38 9.74 12.18 10.25
CA PRO A 38 9.19 11.38 9.14
C PRO A 38 7.89 10.66 9.50
N ARG A 39 7.75 10.20 10.74
CA ARG A 39 6.53 9.55 11.22
C ARG A 39 5.36 10.54 11.28
N ALA A 40 5.56 11.68 11.93
CA ALA A 40 4.50 12.69 12.05
C ALA A 40 4.10 13.26 10.68
N ALA A 41 5.05 13.45 9.78
CA ALA A 41 4.77 13.85 8.40
C ALA A 41 3.96 12.79 7.66
N GLY A 42 4.31 11.52 7.83
CA GLY A 42 3.55 10.39 7.28
C GLY A 42 2.11 10.33 7.78
N ASP A 43 1.93 10.45 9.09
CA ASP A 43 0.60 10.45 9.73
C ASP A 43 -0.25 11.64 9.24
N ALA A 44 0.34 12.82 9.03
CA ALA A 44 -0.35 13.98 8.48
C ALA A 44 -0.79 13.77 7.01
N ILE A 45 0.08 13.20 6.17
CA ILE A 45 -0.26 12.84 4.78
C ILE A 45 -1.41 11.85 4.76
N GLN A 46 -1.35 10.81 5.58
CA GLN A 46 -2.39 9.79 5.66
C GLN A 46 -3.74 10.38 6.09
N SER A 47 -3.74 11.26 7.10
CA SER A 47 -4.97 11.92 7.56
C SER A 47 -5.62 12.78 6.48
N VAL A 48 -4.84 13.62 5.80
CA VAL A 48 -5.32 14.47 4.71
C VAL A 48 -5.87 13.65 3.54
N LEU A 49 -5.19 12.54 3.21
CA LEU A 49 -5.67 11.61 2.19
C LEU A 49 -6.99 10.95 2.61
N ALA A 50 -7.08 10.43 3.83
CA ALA A 50 -8.28 9.75 4.31
C ALA A 50 -9.53 10.65 4.27
N GLU A 51 -9.38 11.94 4.58
CA GLU A 51 -10.48 12.92 4.53
C GLU A 51 -10.93 13.26 3.10
N ASN A 52 -10.04 13.14 2.11
CA ASN A 52 -10.28 13.62 0.75
C ASN A 52 -10.34 12.49 -0.30
N PHE A 53 -10.07 11.23 0.10
CA PHE A 53 -9.87 10.14 -0.84
C PHE A 53 -11.09 9.83 -1.69
N GLN A 54 -12.29 9.90 -1.10
CA GLN A 54 -13.54 9.73 -1.85
C GLN A 54 -13.66 10.75 -2.99
N LYS A 55 -13.33 12.01 -2.72
CA LYS A 55 -13.36 13.09 -3.73
C LYS A 55 -12.30 12.86 -4.81
N ILE A 56 -11.12 12.39 -4.44
CA ILE A 56 -10.02 12.07 -5.35
C ILE A 56 -10.40 10.92 -6.28
N LEU A 57 -10.99 9.84 -5.74
CA LEU A 57 -11.49 8.71 -6.50
C LEU A 57 -12.61 9.13 -7.49
N GLY A 58 -13.45 10.10 -7.09
CA GLY A 58 -14.52 10.62 -7.93
C GLY A 58 -15.47 9.53 -8.42
N GLU A 59 -15.59 9.41 -9.74
CA GLU A 59 -16.50 8.45 -10.37
C GLU A 59 -16.15 6.97 -10.13
N TYR A 60 -14.92 6.65 -9.72
CA TYR A 60 -14.51 5.26 -9.42
C TYR A 60 -14.96 4.79 -8.05
N CYS A 61 -15.42 5.68 -7.18
CA CYS A 61 -15.92 5.36 -5.85
C CYS A 61 -17.45 5.20 -5.85
N GLY A 62 -17.93 4.03 -5.44
CA GLY A 62 -19.34 3.81 -5.13
C GLY A 62 -19.64 4.21 -3.68
N GLU A 63 -18.99 3.57 -2.72
CA GLU A 63 -19.14 3.83 -1.30
C GLU A 63 -17.77 3.90 -0.63
N TYR A 64 -17.55 4.90 0.20
CA TYR A 64 -16.30 5.12 0.93
C TYR A 64 -16.53 5.01 2.44
N SER A 65 -15.63 4.35 3.15
CA SER A 65 -15.65 4.31 4.60
C SER A 65 -14.25 4.16 5.19
N ALA A 66 -13.79 5.21 5.85
CA ALA A 66 -12.59 5.16 6.69
C ALA A 66 -12.77 4.27 7.94
N SER A 67 -14.02 4.02 8.37
CA SER A 67 -14.32 3.19 9.54
C SER A 67 -14.28 1.68 9.24
N PHE A 68 -14.60 1.27 8.02
CA PHE A 68 -14.49 -0.14 7.59
C PHE A 68 -13.04 -0.59 7.52
N ALA A 69 -12.14 0.30 7.16
CA ALA A 69 -10.70 0.02 7.06
C ALA A 69 -10.10 -0.45 8.38
N ARG A 70 -10.50 0.13 9.51
CA ARG A 70 -9.97 -0.23 10.84
C ARG A 70 -10.26 -1.67 11.26
N ARG A 71 -11.31 -2.27 10.71
CA ARG A 71 -11.62 -3.71 10.90
C ARG A 71 -10.93 -4.60 9.88
N ALA A 72 -10.50 -4.02 8.76
CA ALA A 72 -10.08 -4.72 7.57
C ALA A 72 -8.58 -4.75 7.30
N MET A 73 -7.72 -4.40 8.25
CA MET A 73 -6.25 -4.45 8.05
C MET A 73 -5.61 -3.33 7.20
N ALA A 74 -6.30 -2.23 6.95
CA ALA A 74 -5.82 -1.13 6.11
C ALA A 74 -6.26 0.24 6.67
N ASP A 75 -5.80 1.32 6.04
CA ASP A 75 -6.07 2.69 6.49
C ASP A 75 -7.37 3.25 5.94
N MET A 76 -7.76 2.81 4.73
CA MET A 76 -8.98 3.25 4.05
C MET A 76 -9.64 2.06 3.34
N ALA A 77 -10.93 2.16 3.08
CA ALA A 77 -11.67 1.18 2.28
C ALA A 77 -12.77 1.84 1.46
N PHE A 78 -13.06 1.26 0.29
CA PHE A 78 -14.16 1.69 -0.57
C PHE A 78 -14.68 0.54 -1.43
N ASN A 79 -15.92 0.62 -1.83
CA ASN A 79 -16.45 -0.17 -2.92
C ASN A 79 -16.32 0.61 -4.22
N ASP A 80 -15.80 -0.02 -5.26
CA ASP A 80 -15.83 0.58 -6.58
C ASP A 80 -17.21 0.39 -7.25
N LYS A 81 -17.43 1.03 -8.39
CA LYS A 81 -18.71 0.93 -9.11
C LYS A 81 -18.99 -0.43 -9.74
N ASP A 82 -17.97 -1.27 -9.83
CA ASP A 82 -18.11 -2.65 -10.30
C ASP A 82 -18.42 -3.63 -9.14
N GLY A 83 -18.55 -3.11 -7.90
CA GLY A 83 -18.88 -3.89 -6.72
C GLY A 83 -17.67 -4.56 -6.06
N ASN A 84 -16.45 -4.23 -6.48
CA ASN A 84 -15.27 -4.75 -5.81
C ASN A 84 -15.01 -3.99 -4.50
N TYR A 85 -14.67 -4.73 -3.45
CA TYR A 85 -14.26 -4.17 -2.18
C TYR A 85 -12.76 -3.94 -2.14
N ASN A 86 -12.38 -2.68 -2.02
CA ASN A 86 -11.00 -2.24 -2.00
C ASN A 86 -10.61 -1.80 -0.60
N VAL A 87 -9.54 -2.38 -0.05
CA VAL A 87 -8.86 -1.86 1.14
C VAL A 87 -7.54 -1.24 0.70
N VAL A 88 -7.18 -0.09 1.28
CA VAL A 88 -6.01 0.69 0.89
C VAL A 88 -5.10 0.87 2.10
N ASP A 89 -3.91 0.34 2.00
CA ASP A 89 -2.84 0.49 2.97
C ASP A 89 -1.91 1.63 2.51
N VAL A 90 -1.87 2.72 3.29
CA VAL A 90 -1.09 3.91 2.94
C VAL A 90 0.32 3.77 3.50
N LYS A 91 1.30 3.91 2.64
CA LYS A 91 2.71 3.97 3.02
C LYS A 91 3.32 5.27 2.55
N THR A 92 3.95 5.96 3.45
CA THR A 92 4.66 7.20 3.16
C THR A 92 6.16 6.97 3.28
N HIS A 93 6.93 7.53 2.35
CA HIS A 93 8.37 7.39 2.33
C HIS A 93 9.03 8.72 2.01
N ARG A 94 9.85 9.20 2.94
CA ARG A 94 10.67 10.37 2.73
C ARG A 94 11.93 9.96 1.95
N ILE A 95 12.13 10.54 0.77
CA ILE A 95 13.11 10.06 -0.24
C ILE A 95 14.56 10.15 0.27
N ASP A 96 14.87 11.10 1.16
CA ASP A 96 16.20 11.22 1.77
C ASP A 96 16.50 10.13 2.81
N THR A 97 15.52 9.30 3.17
CA THR A 97 15.71 8.15 4.05
C THR A 97 16.41 7.02 3.30
N LYS A 98 17.61 6.64 3.74
CA LYS A 98 18.45 5.62 3.06
C LYS A 98 17.80 4.24 2.98
N PHE A 99 17.05 3.87 4.01
CA PHE A 99 16.41 2.57 4.12
C PHE A 99 15.09 2.67 4.88
N ASN A 100 14.04 2.11 4.31
CA ASN A 100 12.75 1.95 4.95
C ASN A 100 12.10 0.66 4.43
N MET A 101 11.70 -0.21 5.36
CA MET A 101 11.09 -1.52 5.07
C MET A 101 9.68 -1.56 5.72
N PRO A 102 8.67 -0.97 5.07
CA PRO A 102 7.33 -0.92 5.62
C PRO A 102 6.64 -2.28 5.58
N ASN A 103 5.96 -2.60 6.68
CA ASN A 103 5.04 -3.74 6.73
C ASN A 103 3.79 -3.41 5.91
N LEU A 104 3.30 -4.39 5.14
CA LEU A 104 2.04 -4.31 4.42
C LEU A 104 0.94 -5.04 5.19
N THR A 105 0.96 -6.36 5.14
CA THR A 105 -0.07 -7.18 5.78
C THR A 105 0.49 -8.55 6.18
N SER A 106 -0.16 -9.24 7.12
CA SER A 106 0.22 -10.62 7.41
C SER A 106 -0.19 -11.57 6.29
N VAL A 107 0.60 -12.62 6.11
CA VAL A 107 0.35 -13.70 5.16
C VAL A 107 -1.06 -14.27 5.31
N GLU A 108 -1.45 -14.60 6.56
CA GLU A 108 -2.75 -15.18 6.85
C GLU A 108 -3.91 -14.25 6.51
N ARG A 109 -3.79 -12.95 6.83
CA ARG A 109 -4.85 -11.98 6.54
C ARG A 109 -5.06 -11.81 5.05
N LEU A 110 -3.97 -11.71 4.28
CA LEU A 110 -4.09 -11.58 2.83
C LEU A 110 -4.71 -12.83 2.20
N ALA A 111 -4.27 -14.02 2.62
CA ALA A 111 -4.82 -15.26 2.12
C ALA A 111 -6.33 -15.35 2.35
N ARG A 112 -6.80 -15.08 3.58
CA ARG A 112 -8.25 -15.04 3.89
C ARG A 112 -9.00 -13.94 3.15
N PHE A 113 -8.39 -12.78 2.99
CA PHE A 113 -9.01 -11.66 2.29
C PHE A 113 -9.25 -11.99 0.80
N TYR A 114 -8.34 -12.75 0.19
CA TYR A 114 -8.43 -13.17 -1.20
C TYR A 114 -9.22 -14.48 -1.43
N GLU A 115 -9.89 -15.02 -0.38
CA GLU A 115 -10.91 -16.06 -0.57
C GLU A 115 -12.13 -15.52 -1.34
N ASP A 116 -12.37 -14.20 -1.29
CA ASP A 116 -13.31 -13.50 -2.14
C ASP A 116 -12.58 -12.77 -3.27
N ASP A 117 -12.87 -13.16 -4.51
CA ASP A 117 -12.26 -12.58 -5.71
C ASP A 117 -12.62 -11.10 -5.96
N ALA A 118 -13.72 -10.63 -5.36
CA ALA A 118 -14.12 -9.22 -5.44
C ALA A 118 -13.28 -8.31 -4.52
N ASN A 119 -12.46 -8.86 -3.63
CA ASN A 119 -11.63 -8.10 -2.72
C ASN A 119 -10.30 -7.69 -3.36
N TYR A 120 -9.89 -6.45 -3.15
CA TYR A 120 -8.60 -5.89 -3.60
C TYR A 120 -7.85 -5.29 -2.42
N PHE A 121 -6.65 -5.80 -2.13
CA PHE A 121 -5.70 -5.20 -1.21
C PHE A 121 -4.76 -4.29 -1.99
N SER A 122 -4.91 -2.99 -1.81
CA SER A 122 -4.19 -1.98 -2.58
C SER A 122 -3.19 -1.24 -1.70
N ILE A 123 -2.05 -0.92 -2.28
CA ILE A 123 -1.00 -0.12 -1.66
C ILE A 123 -1.05 1.27 -2.27
N LEU A 124 -1.14 2.29 -1.40
CA LEU A 124 -0.92 3.67 -1.77
C LEU A 124 0.40 4.12 -1.19
N ASN A 125 1.44 4.05 -2.00
CA ASN A 125 2.77 4.50 -1.62
C ASN A 125 3.00 5.94 -2.08
N VAL A 126 3.35 6.83 -1.14
CA VAL A 126 3.62 8.24 -1.39
C VAL A 126 5.07 8.54 -1.04
N ALA A 127 5.91 8.77 -2.06
CA ALA A 127 7.29 9.19 -1.88
C ALA A 127 7.38 10.72 -1.96
N TYR A 128 7.96 11.33 -0.94
CA TYR A 128 7.96 12.78 -0.78
C TYR A 128 9.29 13.33 -0.25
N ASN A 129 9.51 14.63 -0.52
CA ASN A 129 10.52 15.47 0.13
C ASN A 129 9.84 16.54 1.01
N ILE A 130 10.61 17.13 1.91
CA ILE A 130 10.19 18.28 2.71
C ILE A 130 11.06 19.48 2.35
N VAL A 131 10.39 20.61 2.06
CA VAL A 131 11.04 21.89 1.79
C VAL A 131 10.45 22.93 2.76
N GLY A 132 11.17 23.22 3.84
CA GLY A 132 10.64 23.99 4.96
C GLY A 132 9.51 23.25 5.65
N THR A 133 8.31 23.80 5.68
CA THR A 133 7.07 23.18 6.21
C THR A 133 6.18 22.60 5.11
N ASN A 134 6.63 22.64 3.86
CA ASN A 134 5.85 22.14 2.72
C ASN A 134 6.30 20.73 2.32
N ILE A 135 5.34 19.91 1.92
CA ILE A 135 5.59 18.63 1.29
C ILE A 135 5.68 18.82 -0.21
N LYS A 136 6.63 18.11 -0.81
CA LYS A 136 6.70 17.90 -2.25
C LYS A 136 6.64 16.42 -2.53
N VAL A 137 5.50 15.94 -3.01
CA VAL A 137 5.33 14.57 -3.49
C VAL A 137 6.00 14.43 -4.84
N GLU A 138 6.88 13.43 -4.95
CA GLU A 138 7.63 13.14 -6.17
C GLU A 138 7.05 11.93 -6.91
N VAL A 139 6.61 10.90 -6.17
CA VAL A 139 6.05 9.69 -6.75
C VAL A 139 4.87 9.22 -5.92
N VAL A 140 3.79 8.85 -6.59
CA VAL A 140 2.66 8.13 -6.02
C VAL A 140 2.49 6.82 -6.79
N ASN A 141 2.34 5.72 -6.07
CA ASN A 141 1.91 4.45 -6.64
C ASN A 141 0.64 4.00 -5.93
N PHE A 142 -0.46 3.89 -6.65
CA PHE A 142 -1.74 3.38 -6.17
C PHE A 142 -2.10 2.12 -6.94
N VAL A 143 -1.69 0.97 -6.43
CA VAL A 143 -1.79 -0.30 -7.15
C VAL A 143 -2.26 -1.43 -6.24
N PRO A 144 -2.95 -2.46 -6.75
CA PRO A 144 -3.21 -3.67 -5.98
C PRO A 144 -1.88 -4.39 -5.70
N ILE A 145 -1.80 -5.11 -4.59
CA ILE A 145 -0.55 -5.77 -4.16
C ILE A 145 0.01 -6.71 -5.23
N GLU A 146 -0.84 -7.34 -6.02
CA GLU A 146 -0.43 -8.22 -7.12
C GLU A 146 0.33 -7.51 -8.25
N PHE A 147 0.36 -6.17 -8.27
CA PHE A 147 1.23 -5.41 -9.19
C PHE A 147 2.62 -5.18 -8.61
N LEU A 148 2.87 -5.43 -7.33
CA LEU A 148 4.21 -5.39 -6.78
C LEU A 148 4.95 -6.69 -7.11
N SER A 149 6.13 -6.58 -7.72
CA SER A 149 7.00 -7.74 -7.95
C SER A 149 7.53 -8.32 -6.64
N TRP A 150 7.65 -9.64 -6.57
CA TRP A 150 8.33 -10.31 -5.45
C TRP A 150 9.81 -9.93 -5.34
N ASP A 151 10.42 -9.34 -6.38
CA ASP A 151 11.78 -8.78 -6.31
C ASP A 151 11.90 -7.59 -5.35
N CYS A 152 10.79 -6.89 -5.07
CA CYS A 152 10.76 -5.78 -4.11
C CYS A 152 10.01 -6.11 -2.82
N LEU A 153 9.52 -7.34 -2.66
CA LEU A 153 8.83 -7.81 -1.48
C LEU A 153 9.69 -8.80 -0.68
N THR A 154 9.38 -8.95 0.58
CA THR A 154 9.98 -9.96 1.46
C THR A 154 8.99 -10.39 2.52
N ILE A 155 9.29 -11.52 3.19
CA ILE A 155 8.52 -12.00 4.33
C ILE A 155 9.35 -11.81 5.60
N GLY A 156 8.84 -11.02 6.53
CA GLY A 156 9.40 -10.88 7.87
C GLY A 156 8.83 -11.94 8.82
N ALA A 157 9.65 -12.37 9.78
CA ALA A 157 9.32 -13.41 10.75
C ALA A 157 8.44 -12.91 11.92
N LEU A 158 7.40 -12.12 11.63
CA LEU A 158 6.42 -11.66 12.61
C LEU A 158 5.14 -12.49 12.49
N GLY A 159 4.77 -13.18 13.56
CA GLY A 159 3.64 -14.11 13.55
C GLY A 159 3.85 -15.25 12.53
N TRP A 160 2.86 -15.51 11.71
CA TRP A 160 2.93 -16.49 10.61
C TRP A 160 3.56 -15.94 9.33
N GLY A 161 4.23 -14.82 9.41
CA GLY A 161 4.83 -14.09 8.30
C GLY A 161 4.15 -12.76 8.03
N GLN A 162 4.96 -11.75 7.79
CA GLN A 162 4.54 -10.40 7.47
C GLN A 162 5.08 -10.00 6.10
N ILE A 163 4.21 -9.74 5.14
CA ILE A 163 4.61 -9.21 3.83
C ILE A 163 5.11 -7.79 4.03
N GLN A 164 6.28 -7.49 3.50
CA GLN A 164 6.97 -6.20 3.64
C GLN A 164 7.51 -5.75 2.29
N ILE A 165 7.61 -4.44 2.07
CA ILE A 165 8.45 -3.90 1.00
C ILE A 165 9.90 -3.98 1.50
N ALA A 166 10.78 -4.67 0.75
CA ALA A 166 12.15 -4.89 1.16
C ALA A 166 12.96 -3.58 1.28
N ASN A 167 12.66 -2.61 0.42
CA ASN A 167 13.19 -1.24 0.52
C ASN A 167 12.26 -0.28 -0.25
N ALA A 168 11.67 0.69 0.46
CA ALA A 168 10.74 1.66 -0.12
C ALA A 168 11.35 2.54 -1.23
N ASN A 169 12.68 2.61 -1.35
CA ASN A 169 13.37 3.27 -2.47
C ASN A 169 13.42 2.42 -3.75
N LYS A 170 13.02 1.13 -3.70
CA LYS A 170 13.19 0.17 -4.80
C LYS A 170 11.90 -0.60 -5.05
N ILE A 171 10.83 0.12 -5.35
CA ILE A 171 9.56 -0.49 -5.70
C ILE A 171 9.57 -0.89 -7.18
N VAL A 172 9.19 -2.13 -7.45
CA VAL A 172 9.08 -2.68 -8.81
C VAL A 172 7.63 -3.01 -9.10
N ILE A 173 7.03 -2.29 -10.05
CA ILE A 173 5.64 -2.46 -10.45
C ILE A 173 5.55 -3.24 -11.75
N MET A 174 4.80 -4.34 -11.72
CA MET A 174 4.45 -5.17 -12.86
C MET A 174 3.00 -4.88 -13.24
N GLN A 175 2.80 -3.91 -14.12
CA GLN A 175 1.46 -3.51 -14.57
C GLN A 175 0.71 -4.70 -15.17
N ASN A 176 -0.58 -4.78 -14.86
CA ASN A 176 -1.47 -5.85 -15.34
C ASN A 176 -1.07 -7.28 -14.92
N ASN A 177 -0.19 -7.44 -13.94
CA ASN A 177 0.11 -8.77 -13.40
C ASN A 177 -1.16 -9.43 -12.85
N SER A 178 -1.34 -10.71 -13.13
CA SER A 178 -2.55 -11.39 -12.68
C SER A 178 -2.41 -11.83 -11.22
N ARG A 179 -3.50 -11.67 -10.43
CA ARG A 179 -3.56 -12.15 -9.06
C ARG A 179 -3.18 -13.62 -8.95
N LYS A 180 -3.70 -14.46 -9.86
CA LYS A 180 -3.38 -15.89 -9.86
C LYS A 180 -1.87 -16.15 -9.96
N LYS A 181 -1.17 -15.47 -10.88
CA LYS A 181 0.28 -15.61 -11.04
C LYS A 181 0.99 -15.16 -9.77
N TRP A 182 0.65 -13.98 -9.27
CA TRP A 182 1.25 -13.42 -8.05
C TRP A 182 1.06 -14.31 -6.82
N MET A 183 -0.14 -14.90 -6.66
CA MET A 183 -0.44 -15.83 -5.56
C MET A 183 0.31 -17.15 -5.69
N LEU A 184 0.58 -17.64 -6.89
CA LEU A 184 1.43 -18.83 -7.08
C LEU A 184 2.88 -18.53 -6.69
N GLU A 185 3.43 -17.39 -7.12
CA GLU A 185 4.75 -16.91 -6.68
C GLU A 185 4.80 -16.73 -5.15
N PHE A 186 3.72 -16.21 -4.54
CA PHE A 186 3.58 -16.12 -3.08
C PHE A 186 3.68 -17.48 -2.40
N CYS A 187 3.02 -18.51 -2.92
CA CYS A 187 3.12 -19.86 -2.38
C CYS A 187 4.57 -20.38 -2.45
N GLU A 188 5.28 -20.14 -3.55
CA GLU A 188 6.69 -20.50 -3.70
C GLU A 188 7.57 -19.80 -2.67
N VAL A 189 7.36 -18.49 -2.47
CA VAL A 189 8.06 -17.71 -1.42
C VAL A 189 7.82 -18.29 -0.04
N MET A 190 6.59 -18.70 0.28
CA MET A 190 6.25 -19.30 1.58
C MET A 190 6.86 -20.70 1.77
N LEU A 191 6.93 -21.51 0.70
CA LEU A 191 7.60 -22.81 0.73
C LEU A 191 9.12 -22.70 0.99
N ASP A 192 9.73 -21.58 0.62
CA ASP A 192 11.13 -21.27 0.94
C ASP A 192 11.28 -20.64 2.34
N PHE A 193 10.35 -19.81 2.76
CA PHE A 193 10.39 -19.08 4.03
C PHE A 193 10.23 -19.98 5.26
N TYR A 194 9.19 -20.80 5.32
CA TYR A 194 8.89 -21.58 6.52
C TYR A 194 9.97 -22.60 6.91
N PRO A 195 10.57 -23.38 6.01
CA PRO A 195 11.67 -24.28 6.38
C PRO A 195 12.85 -23.53 7.00
N LYS A 196 13.19 -22.34 6.48
CA LYS A 196 14.26 -21.49 7.04
C LYS A 196 13.94 -21.01 8.45
N GLU A 197 12.69 -20.65 8.72
CA GLU A 197 12.27 -20.25 10.06
C GLU A 197 12.28 -21.42 11.05
N VAL A 198 11.88 -22.63 10.63
CA VAL A 198 11.98 -23.84 11.44
C VAL A 198 13.43 -24.12 11.83
N ILE A 199 14.37 -24.04 10.88
CA ILE A 199 15.81 -24.22 11.15
C ILE A 199 16.29 -23.18 12.18
N LYS A 200 15.99 -21.90 11.99
CA LYS A 200 16.39 -20.82 12.93
C LYS A 200 15.84 -21.04 14.34
N ILE A 201 14.61 -21.54 14.47
CA ILE A 201 14.01 -21.85 15.78
C ILE A 201 14.76 -23.03 16.41
N THR A 202 15.03 -24.08 15.65
CA THR A 202 15.73 -25.28 16.14
C THR A 202 17.16 -24.96 16.60
N GLU A 203 17.86 -24.06 15.90
CA GLU A 203 19.22 -23.63 16.27
C GLU A 203 19.27 -22.76 17.54
N ARG A 204 18.14 -22.21 17.99
CA ARG A 204 18.03 -21.34 19.18
C ARG A 204 17.59 -22.09 20.44
N ILE A 205 17.16 -23.33 20.31
CA ILE A 205 16.77 -24.23 21.42
C ILE A 205 17.97 -25.07 21.84
#